data_4a8870ae9e0de076e4ffb22784b0eebc
#
_entry.id   4a8870ae9e0de076e4ffb22784b0eebc
#
_cell.length_a   1.000
_cell.length_b   1.000
_cell.length_c   1.000
_cell.angle_alpha   90.00
_cell.angle_beta   90.00
_cell.angle_gamma   90.00
#
_symmetry.space_group_name_H-M   'P 1'
#
loop_
_entity.id
_entity.type
_entity.pdbx_description
1 polymer ?
#
loop_
_entity_poly.entity_id
_entity_poly.type
_entity_poly.pdbx_seq_one_letter_code
_entity_poly.pdbx_strand_id
1 'polypeptide(L)'
;AANKAKTAFLSHMSHDMRTPMNAIIGFTGIAMKNNPSDEVKNCLEKIDESSEHLLSLINDILDLTSIESGKVNYNPVPADVKNITDSALDITKGFLTNRDINFKIQREEAKIQNVLADPARLRDVLVNILSNAVKFTPDGGTITFEAQCQEKGGDGYINMRYRISDTGIGMSEEFTKEV
;
A
#
# COMPACT_ATOMS: atom_id res chain seq x y z
N ALA A 1 -17.13 -8.62 -24.92
CA ALA A 1 -18.30 -8.82 -24.04
C ALA A 1 -17.92 -9.53 -22.73
N ALA A 2 -17.16 -10.63 -22.77
CA ALA A 2 -16.78 -11.42 -21.58
C ALA A 2 -15.99 -10.62 -20.53
N ASN A 3 -15.05 -9.78 -20.96
CA ASN A 3 -14.23 -8.98 -20.03
C ASN A 3 -15.03 -7.89 -19.29
N LYS A 4 -16.04 -7.29 -19.95
CA LYS A 4 -16.95 -6.32 -19.29
C LYS A 4 -17.83 -7.00 -18.23
N ALA A 5 -18.31 -8.22 -18.50
CA ALA A 5 -19.11 -8.98 -17.55
C ALA A 5 -18.28 -9.42 -16.34
N LYS A 6 -17.03 -9.88 -16.56
CA LYS A 6 -16.06 -10.22 -15.49
C LYS A 6 -15.79 -9.03 -14.58
N THR A 7 -15.51 -7.85 -15.16
CA THR A 7 -15.22 -6.62 -14.39
C THR A 7 -16.42 -6.15 -13.58
N ALA A 8 -17.63 -6.15 -14.18
CA ALA A 8 -18.86 -5.78 -13.48
C ALA A 8 -19.18 -6.74 -12.33
N PHE A 9 -19.03 -8.06 -12.55
CA PHE A 9 -19.23 -9.09 -11.52
C PHE A 9 -18.27 -8.89 -10.33
N LEU A 10 -16.97 -8.72 -10.59
CA LEU A 10 -15.97 -8.52 -9.53
C LEU A 10 -16.18 -7.21 -8.78
N SER A 11 -16.59 -6.14 -9.46
CA SER A 11 -16.92 -4.87 -8.80
C SER A 11 -18.14 -5.00 -7.87
N HIS A 12 -19.20 -5.70 -8.29
CA HIS A 12 -20.36 -5.97 -7.43
C HIS A 12 -19.98 -6.87 -6.24
N MET A 13 -19.26 -7.96 -6.49
CA MET A 13 -18.80 -8.86 -5.42
C MET A 13 -17.96 -8.16 -4.38
N SER A 14 -17.08 -7.25 -4.79
CA SER A 14 -16.26 -6.50 -3.84
C SER A 14 -17.08 -5.57 -2.96
N HIS A 15 -18.06 -4.86 -3.53
CA HIS A 15 -18.98 -4.04 -2.72
C HIS A 15 -19.72 -4.90 -1.70
N ASP A 16 -20.23 -6.08 -2.14
CA ASP A 16 -21.00 -6.99 -1.30
C ASP A 16 -20.15 -7.68 -0.23
N MET A 17 -18.83 -7.84 -0.46
CA MET A 17 -17.88 -8.34 0.53
C MET A 17 -17.37 -7.23 1.48
N ARG A 18 -17.16 -6.01 0.99
CA ARG A 18 -16.70 -4.89 1.81
C ARG A 18 -17.67 -4.54 2.93
N THR A 19 -18.98 -4.60 2.65
CA THR A 19 -20.01 -4.24 3.63
C THR A 19 -19.97 -5.12 4.88
N PRO A 20 -20.04 -6.47 4.80
CA PRO A 20 -19.95 -7.32 5.99
C PRO A 20 -18.57 -7.24 6.67
N MET A 21 -17.49 -7.04 5.90
CA MET A 21 -16.14 -6.89 6.47
C MET A 21 -16.02 -5.64 7.33
N ASN A 22 -16.50 -4.50 6.83
CA ASN A 22 -16.52 -3.26 7.61
C ASN A 22 -17.41 -3.38 8.88
N ALA A 23 -18.47 -4.17 8.82
CA ALA A 23 -19.29 -4.46 10.00
C ALA A 23 -18.53 -5.30 11.03
N ILE A 24 -17.79 -6.34 10.60
CA ILE A 24 -16.95 -7.17 11.48
C ILE A 24 -15.89 -6.29 12.16
N ILE A 25 -15.12 -5.51 11.39
CA ILE A 25 -14.10 -4.58 11.91
C ILE A 25 -14.74 -3.60 12.91
N GLY A 26 -15.90 -3.02 12.57
CA GLY A 26 -16.60 -2.09 13.43
C GLY A 26 -17.05 -2.72 14.75
N PHE A 27 -17.63 -3.92 14.74
CA PHE A 27 -18.06 -4.62 15.96
C PHE A 27 -16.88 -5.11 16.79
N THR A 28 -15.80 -5.56 16.16
CA THR A 28 -14.55 -5.92 16.86
C THR A 28 -13.99 -4.72 17.59
N GLY A 29 -13.92 -3.56 16.93
CA GLY A 29 -13.48 -2.31 17.57
C GLY A 29 -14.37 -1.84 18.72
N ILE A 30 -15.70 -2.07 18.66
CA ILE A 30 -16.62 -1.80 19.77
C ILE A 30 -16.37 -2.76 20.93
N ALA A 31 -16.21 -4.06 20.65
CA ALA A 31 -15.94 -5.07 21.66
C ALA A 31 -14.62 -4.82 22.40
N MET A 32 -13.58 -4.39 21.69
CA MET A 32 -12.28 -4.00 22.27
C MET A 32 -12.38 -2.85 23.27
N LYS A 33 -13.30 -1.90 23.07
CA LYS A 33 -13.51 -0.76 23.97
C LYS A 33 -14.26 -1.10 25.26
N ASN A 34 -14.89 -2.27 25.35
CA ASN A 34 -15.68 -2.70 26.48
C ASN A 34 -14.89 -3.50 27.56
N ASN A 35 -13.58 -3.25 27.67
CA ASN A 35 -12.68 -3.91 28.65
C ASN A 35 -12.78 -5.44 28.62
N PRO A 36 -12.54 -6.09 27.48
CA PRO A 36 -12.58 -7.54 27.37
C PRO A 36 -11.47 -8.16 28.23
N SER A 37 -11.65 -9.43 28.66
CA SER A 37 -10.55 -10.19 29.24
C SER A 37 -9.40 -10.35 28.24
N ASP A 38 -8.18 -10.60 28.72
CA ASP A 38 -7.00 -10.74 27.86
C ASP A 38 -7.17 -11.83 26.77
N GLU A 39 -7.85 -12.93 27.10
CA GLU A 39 -8.15 -13.98 26.13
C GLU A 39 -9.11 -13.50 25.04
N VAL A 40 -10.17 -12.80 25.41
CA VAL A 40 -11.15 -12.23 24.48
C VAL A 40 -10.48 -11.13 23.63
N LYS A 41 -9.65 -10.30 24.24
CA LYS A 41 -8.88 -9.27 23.54
C LYS A 41 -8.00 -9.86 22.45
N ASN A 42 -7.23 -10.92 22.75
CA ASN A 42 -6.39 -11.63 21.78
C ASN A 42 -7.22 -12.23 20.63
N CYS A 43 -8.40 -12.78 20.91
CA CYS A 43 -9.32 -13.25 19.87
C CYS A 43 -9.82 -12.11 18.97
N LEU A 44 -10.20 -10.97 19.57
CA LEU A 44 -10.66 -9.80 18.84
C LEU A 44 -9.55 -9.21 17.95
N GLU A 45 -8.32 -9.12 18.46
CA GLU A 45 -7.16 -8.67 17.66
C GLU A 45 -6.94 -9.55 16.43
N LYS A 46 -7.03 -10.88 16.58
CA LYS A 46 -6.91 -11.81 15.45
C LYS A 46 -8.06 -11.70 14.44
N ILE A 47 -9.28 -11.42 14.90
CA ILE A 47 -10.44 -11.20 14.02
C ILE A 47 -10.23 -9.90 13.23
N ASP A 48 -9.77 -8.85 13.88
CA ASP A 48 -9.49 -7.56 13.25
C ASP A 48 -8.41 -7.69 12.17
N GLU A 49 -7.25 -8.26 12.50
CA GLU A 49 -6.16 -8.53 11.56
C GLU A 49 -6.62 -9.36 10.35
N SER A 50 -7.40 -10.44 10.60
CA SER A 50 -7.90 -11.31 9.52
C SER A 50 -8.90 -10.58 8.63
N SER A 51 -9.71 -9.72 9.21
CA SER A 51 -10.72 -8.93 8.51
C SER A 51 -10.08 -7.86 7.63
N GLU A 52 -9.09 -7.15 8.15
CA GLU A 52 -8.31 -6.17 7.39
C GLU A 52 -7.54 -6.84 6.24
N HIS A 53 -6.94 -8.02 6.50
CA HIS A 53 -6.26 -8.77 5.46
C HIS A 53 -7.20 -9.19 4.32
N LEU A 54 -8.41 -9.68 4.65
CA LEU A 54 -9.40 -10.06 3.64
C LEU A 54 -9.89 -8.84 2.84
N LEU A 55 -10.07 -7.70 3.50
CA LEU A 55 -10.44 -6.46 2.83
C LEU A 55 -9.35 -5.98 1.86
N SER A 56 -8.09 -6.12 2.24
CA SER A 56 -6.93 -5.83 1.36
C SER A 56 -6.97 -6.73 0.11
N LEU A 57 -7.14 -8.04 0.27
CA LEU A 57 -7.20 -8.98 -0.87
C LEU A 57 -8.35 -8.65 -1.83
N ILE A 58 -9.51 -8.26 -1.30
CA ILE A 58 -10.65 -7.84 -2.11
C ILE A 58 -10.30 -6.59 -2.95
N ASN A 59 -9.63 -5.62 -2.34
CA ASN A 59 -9.20 -4.41 -3.04
C ASN A 59 -8.13 -4.71 -4.11
N ASP A 60 -7.18 -5.60 -3.82
CA ASP A 60 -6.15 -6.03 -4.78
C ASP A 60 -6.75 -6.68 -6.03
N ILE A 61 -7.77 -7.54 -5.85
CA ILE A 61 -8.51 -8.17 -6.97
C ILE A 61 -9.23 -7.12 -7.81
N LEU A 62 -9.80 -6.09 -7.18
CA LEU A 62 -10.46 -5.00 -7.90
C LEU A 62 -9.49 -4.13 -8.68
N ASP A 63 -8.38 -3.78 -8.07
CA ASP A 63 -7.35 -2.99 -8.75
C ASP A 63 -6.79 -3.76 -9.94
N LEU A 64 -6.50 -5.07 -9.80
CA LEU A 64 -6.08 -5.93 -10.90
C LEU A 64 -7.10 -5.94 -12.04
N THR A 65 -8.39 -6.11 -11.73
CA THR A 65 -9.44 -6.12 -12.75
C THR A 65 -9.64 -4.76 -13.43
N SER A 66 -9.43 -3.67 -12.69
CA SER A 66 -9.47 -2.31 -13.23
C SER A 66 -8.31 -2.06 -14.20
N ILE A 67 -7.11 -2.55 -13.86
CA ILE A 67 -5.91 -2.51 -14.71
C ILE A 67 -6.14 -3.34 -15.98
N GLU A 68 -6.56 -4.62 -15.86
CA GLU A 68 -6.82 -5.51 -17.01
C GLU A 68 -7.88 -4.94 -17.96
N SER A 69 -8.86 -4.22 -17.44
CA SER A 69 -9.94 -3.62 -18.25
C SER A 69 -9.59 -2.26 -18.85
N GLY A 70 -8.41 -1.71 -18.54
CA GLY A 70 -7.99 -0.37 -18.96
C GLY A 70 -8.84 0.76 -18.35
N LYS A 71 -9.57 0.48 -17.27
CA LYS A 71 -10.50 1.43 -16.62
C LYS A 71 -9.92 2.03 -15.33
N VAL A 72 -8.61 2.15 -15.26
CA VAL A 72 -7.99 2.86 -14.13
C VAL A 72 -8.42 4.32 -14.17
N ASN A 73 -9.23 4.73 -13.22
CA ASN A 73 -9.56 6.14 -13.03
C ASN A 73 -8.33 6.82 -12.45
N TYR A 74 -7.63 7.56 -13.30
CA TYR A 74 -6.52 8.42 -12.90
C TYR A 74 -7.05 9.83 -12.69
N ASN A 75 -6.90 10.35 -11.48
CA ASN A 75 -7.37 11.68 -11.08
C ASN A 75 -6.18 12.62 -10.78
N PRO A 76 -5.55 13.22 -11.81
CA PRO A 76 -4.43 14.11 -11.61
C PRO A 76 -4.89 15.44 -11.02
N VAL A 77 -4.32 15.80 -9.88
CA VAL A 77 -4.54 17.10 -9.22
C VAL A 77 -3.19 17.74 -8.90
N PRO A 78 -3.12 19.08 -8.72
CA PRO A 78 -1.93 19.72 -8.18
C PRO A 78 -1.59 19.12 -6.81
N ALA A 79 -0.42 18.51 -6.67
CA ALA A 79 -0.02 17.82 -5.47
C ALA A 79 1.47 18.06 -5.17
N ASP A 80 1.79 18.13 -3.88
CA ASP A 80 3.17 18.18 -3.41
C ASP A 80 3.70 16.75 -3.26
N VAL A 81 4.68 16.41 -4.09
CA VAL A 81 5.32 15.07 -4.11
C VAL A 81 5.95 14.75 -2.75
N LYS A 82 6.47 15.75 -2.05
CA LYS A 82 7.04 15.57 -0.72
C LYS A 82 5.96 15.09 0.26
N ASN A 83 4.80 15.74 0.28
CA ASN A 83 3.70 15.38 1.18
C ASN A 83 3.17 13.96 0.88
N ILE A 84 3.08 13.58 -0.39
CA ILE A 84 2.68 12.21 -0.78
C ILE A 84 3.67 11.20 -0.25
N THR A 85 4.96 11.46 -0.46
CA THR A 85 6.05 10.57 0.00
C THR A 85 6.09 10.49 1.53
N ASP A 86 5.98 11.62 2.22
CA ASP A 86 5.97 11.66 3.69
C ASP A 86 4.79 10.86 4.26
N SER A 87 3.60 11.00 3.67
CA SER A 87 2.43 10.20 4.07
C SER A 87 2.66 8.69 3.92
N ALA A 88 3.27 8.24 2.82
CA ALA A 88 3.60 6.83 2.63
C ALA A 88 4.63 6.33 3.64
N LEU A 89 5.66 7.14 3.94
CA LEU A 89 6.68 6.81 4.94
C LEU A 89 6.12 6.76 6.36
N ASP A 90 5.19 7.63 6.72
CA ASP A 90 4.57 7.64 8.05
C ASP A 90 3.67 6.41 8.25
N ILE A 91 2.92 5.98 7.23
CA ILE A 91 2.19 4.70 7.26
C ILE A 91 3.17 3.53 7.46
N THR A 92 4.29 3.55 6.73
CA THR A 92 5.32 2.49 6.83
C THR A 92 5.95 2.44 8.22
N LYS A 93 6.21 3.57 8.87
CA LYS A 93 6.71 3.61 10.25
C LYS A 93 5.75 2.93 11.22
N GLY A 94 4.43 3.01 10.98
CA GLY A 94 3.43 2.26 11.74
C GLY A 94 3.66 0.74 11.69
N PHE A 95 4.00 0.19 10.52
CA PHE A 95 4.30 -1.24 10.37
C PHE A 95 5.60 -1.67 11.05
N LEU A 96 6.49 -0.72 11.35
CA LEU A 96 7.79 -0.97 12.00
C LEU A 96 7.73 -0.92 13.53
N THR A 97 6.60 -0.53 14.13
CA THR A 97 6.51 -0.20 15.57
C THR A 97 7.00 -1.32 16.51
N ASN A 98 6.85 -2.58 16.12
CA ASN A 98 7.27 -3.75 16.91
C ASN A 98 8.31 -4.61 16.18
N ARG A 99 9.05 -4.02 15.24
CA ARG A 99 10.03 -4.71 14.41
C ARG A 99 11.42 -4.10 14.63
N ASP A 100 12.42 -4.93 14.78
CA ASP A 100 13.83 -4.51 14.85
C ASP A 100 14.40 -4.43 13.42
N ILE A 101 13.92 -3.44 12.64
CA ILE A 101 14.35 -3.20 11.26
C ILE A 101 14.99 -1.82 11.16
N ASN A 102 16.21 -1.76 10.62
CA ASN A 102 16.89 -0.50 10.37
C ASN A 102 16.35 0.18 9.12
N PHE A 103 15.47 1.15 9.30
CA PHE A 103 14.83 1.89 8.20
C PHE A 103 15.61 3.16 7.87
N LYS A 104 16.24 3.20 6.69
CA LYS A 104 17.04 4.33 6.18
C LYS A 104 16.26 5.09 5.12
N ILE A 105 16.21 6.41 5.25
CA ILE A 105 15.57 7.30 4.28
C ILE A 105 16.65 8.22 3.69
N GLN A 106 16.80 8.17 2.36
CA GLN A 106 17.72 9.01 1.60
C GLN A 106 16.88 9.78 0.56
N ARG A 107 16.86 11.10 0.71
CA ARG A 107 16.10 11.98 -0.19
C ARG A 107 16.98 13.13 -0.64
N GLU A 108 16.97 13.42 -1.93
CA GLU A 108 17.42 14.70 -2.44
C GLU A 108 16.28 15.70 -2.28
N GLU A 109 16.57 16.92 -1.84
CA GLU A 109 15.58 17.99 -1.81
C GLU A 109 15.09 18.24 -3.23
N ALA A 110 13.82 17.92 -3.48
CA ALA A 110 13.19 18.21 -4.76
C ALA A 110 13.03 19.72 -4.92
N LYS A 111 13.64 20.30 -5.96
CA LYS A 111 13.44 21.71 -6.30
C LYS A 111 12.02 22.01 -6.77
N ILE A 112 11.30 20.98 -7.25
CA ILE A 112 9.92 21.06 -7.74
C ILE A 112 9.03 20.45 -6.69
N GLN A 113 8.13 21.24 -6.13
CA GLN A 113 7.23 20.83 -5.05
C GLN A 113 5.85 20.41 -5.56
N ASN A 114 5.30 21.14 -6.55
CA ASN A 114 3.95 20.91 -7.06
C ASN A 114 3.98 20.29 -8.45
N VAL A 115 3.31 19.18 -8.59
CA VAL A 115 3.14 18.44 -9.86
C VAL A 115 1.67 18.08 -10.06
N LEU A 116 1.29 17.80 -11.30
CA LEU A 116 0.02 17.12 -11.57
C LEU A 116 0.24 15.61 -11.39
N ALA A 117 -0.34 15.06 -10.35
CA ALA A 117 -0.27 13.64 -10.02
C ALA A 117 -1.58 13.16 -9.38
N ASP A 118 -1.80 11.88 -9.32
CA ASP A 118 -2.82 11.27 -8.46
C ASP A 118 -2.18 10.91 -7.11
N PRO A 119 -2.42 11.70 -6.05
CA PRO A 119 -1.74 11.52 -4.77
C PRO A 119 -2.10 10.20 -4.10
N ALA A 120 -3.36 9.76 -4.25
CA ALA A 120 -3.83 8.52 -3.65
C ALA A 120 -3.12 7.32 -4.29
N ARG A 121 -3.12 7.25 -5.62
CA ARG A 121 -2.48 6.16 -6.36
C ARG A 121 -0.97 6.09 -6.15
N LEU A 122 -0.30 7.24 -6.16
CA LEU A 122 1.15 7.26 -5.92
C LEU A 122 1.49 6.80 -4.50
N ARG A 123 0.72 7.25 -3.50
CA ARG A 123 0.88 6.80 -2.12
C ARG A 123 0.65 5.30 -2.01
N ASP A 124 -0.43 4.77 -2.61
CA ASP A 124 -0.79 3.36 -2.56
C ASP A 124 0.32 2.48 -3.15
N VAL A 125 0.91 2.88 -4.29
CA VAL A 125 2.07 2.19 -4.89
C VAL A 125 3.25 2.15 -3.92
N LEU A 126 3.59 3.30 -3.30
CA LEU A 126 4.71 3.37 -2.36
C LEU A 126 4.46 2.53 -1.11
N VAL A 127 3.26 2.60 -0.54
CA VAL A 127 2.88 1.81 0.64
C VAL A 127 2.91 0.32 0.34
N ASN A 128 2.41 -0.13 -0.82
CA ASN A 128 2.44 -1.54 -1.21
C ASN A 128 3.85 -2.10 -1.30
N ILE A 129 4.78 -1.36 -1.93
CA ILE A 129 6.17 -1.81 -2.04
C ILE A 129 6.86 -1.79 -0.66
N LEU A 130 6.64 -0.74 0.12
CA LEU A 130 7.25 -0.59 1.45
C LEU A 130 6.70 -1.62 2.45
N SER A 131 5.40 -1.93 2.43
CA SER A 131 4.81 -2.96 3.28
C SER A 131 5.37 -4.34 2.96
N ASN A 132 5.59 -4.65 1.68
CA ASN A 132 6.26 -5.88 1.25
C ASN A 132 7.69 -5.93 1.77
N ALA A 133 8.45 -4.84 1.67
CA ALA A 133 9.81 -4.77 2.23
C ALA A 133 9.81 -5.04 3.74
N VAL A 134 8.87 -4.45 4.51
CA VAL A 134 8.74 -4.71 5.95
C VAL A 134 8.36 -6.16 6.24
N LYS A 135 7.42 -6.72 5.47
CA LYS A 135 6.92 -8.08 5.64
C LYS A 135 8.02 -9.13 5.43
N PHE A 136 8.86 -8.94 4.42
CA PHE A 136 9.85 -9.94 4.02
C PHE A 136 11.26 -9.70 4.57
N THR A 137 11.48 -8.59 5.28
CA THR A 137 12.75 -8.33 5.98
C THR A 137 12.66 -8.91 7.39
N PRO A 138 13.59 -9.80 7.80
CA PRO A 138 13.65 -10.29 9.18
C PRO A 138 14.12 -9.19 10.14
N ASP A 139 13.88 -9.39 11.43
CA ASP A 139 14.42 -8.52 12.47
C ASP A 139 15.94 -8.51 12.45
N GLY A 140 16.56 -7.36 12.68
CA GLY A 140 17.98 -7.08 12.45
C GLY A 140 18.32 -6.69 11.01
N GLY A 141 17.34 -6.78 10.07
CA GLY A 141 17.52 -6.39 8.68
C GLY A 141 17.50 -4.88 8.43
N THR A 142 17.69 -4.51 7.18
CA THR A 142 17.71 -3.10 6.76
C THR A 142 16.79 -2.89 5.57
N ILE A 143 16.02 -1.82 5.60
CA ILE A 143 15.24 -1.30 4.47
C ILE A 143 15.76 0.10 4.15
N THR A 144 16.08 0.36 2.88
CA THR A 144 16.51 1.67 2.41
C THR A 144 15.51 2.21 1.41
N PHE A 145 14.99 3.39 1.69
CA PHE A 145 14.14 4.15 0.79
C PHE A 145 14.93 5.31 0.20
N GLU A 146 15.00 5.41 -1.11
CA GLU A 146 15.65 6.49 -1.84
C GLU A 146 14.62 7.19 -2.74
N ALA A 147 14.63 8.53 -2.74
CA ALA A 147 13.82 9.33 -3.65
C ALA A 147 14.67 10.39 -4.33
N GLN A 148 14.64 10.43 -5.65
CA GLN A 148 15.38 11.36 -6.49
C GLN A 148 14.43 12.00 -7.51
N CYS A 149 14.55 13.32 -7.65
CA CYS A 149 13.85 14.06 -8.68
C CYS A 149 14.85 14.45 -9.78
N GLN A 150 14.55 14.02 -11.01
CA GLN A 150 15.33 14.39 -12.19
C GLN A 150 14.50 15.31 -13.07
N GLU A 151 14.94 16.55 -13.24
CA GLU A 151 14.35 17.45 -14.20
C GLU A 151 14.64 16.94 -15.61
N LYS A 152 13.61 16.61 -16.38
CA LYS A 152 13.74 16.50 -17.83
C LYS A 152 13.44 17.86 -18.44
N GLY A 153 14.46 18.47 -19.05
CA GLY A 153 14.29 19.75 -19.72
C GLY A 153 13.24 19.71 -20.82
N GLY A 154 12.36 20.67 -20.84
CA GLY A 154 11.64 21.12 -22.02
C GLY A 154 10.17 20.79 -22.11
N ASP A 155 9.65 19.70 -21.53
CA ASP A 155 8.29 19.24 -21.80
C ASP A 155 7.30 19.44 -20.63
N GLY A 156 7.71 20.10 -19.55
CA GLY A 156 6.86 20.30 -18.37
C GLY A 156 6.65 19.04 -17.51
N TYR A 157 7.39 17.97 -17.79
CA TYR A 157 7.38 16.73 -17.02
C TYR A 157 8.60 16.63 -16.11
N ILE A 158 8.42 15.97 -14.97
CA ILE A 158 9.51 15.57 -14.08
C ILE A 158 9.60 14.05 -14.02
N ASN A 159 10.80 13.52 -13.84
CA ASN A 159 11.02 12.12 -13.53
C ASN A 159 11.28 11.97 -12.03
N MET A 160 10.37 11.29 -11.33
CA MET A 160 10.61 10.85 -9.96
C MET A 160 11.11 9.42 -9.98
N ARG A 161 12.24 9.17 -9.33
CA ARG A 161 12.76 7.81 -9.13
C ARG A 161 12.65 7.47 -7.64
N TYR A 162 11.89 6.43 -7.35
CA TYR A 162 11.86 5.80 -6.05
C TYR A 162 12.60 4.47 -6.12
N ARG A 163 13.50 4.24 -5.16
CA ARG A 163 14.18 2.97 -4.98
C ARG A 163 13.95 2.49 -3.57
N ILE A 164 13.47 1.28 -3.45
CA ILE A 164 13.28 0.60 -2.18
C ILE A 164 14.13 -0.67 -2.23
N SER A 165 15.04 -0.80 -1.27
CA SER A 165 15.94 -1.95 -1.16
C SER A 165 15.82 -2.53 0.23
N ASP A 166 15.71 -3.83 0.32
CA ASP A 166 15.63 -4.57 1.57
C ASP A 166 16.67 -5.69 1.64
N THR A 167 16.95 -6.16 2.84
CA THR A 167 17.82 -7.32 3.09
C THR A 167 17.02 -8.57 3.47
N GLY A 168 15.82 -8.68 2.91
CA GLY A 168 14.88 -9.75 3.16
C GLY A 168 15.27 -11.07 2.49
N ILE A 169 14.31 -12.00 2.49
CA ILE A 169 14.51 -13.35 1.93
C ILE A 169 14.73 -13.39 0.41
N GLY A 170 14.47 -12.25 -0.27
CA GLY A 170 14.55 -12.17 -1.73
C GLY A 170 13.46 -12.97 -2.45
N MET A 171 13.62 -13.09 -3.76
CA MET A 171 12.72 -13.83 -4.65
C MET A 171 13.50 -14.93 -5.36
N SER A 172 12.87 -16.09 -5.56
CA SER A 172 13.50 -17.19 -6.31
C SER A 172 13.69 -16.83 -7.79
N GLU A 173 14.67 -17.44 -8.44
CA GLU A 173 14.89 -17.25 -9.88
C GLU A 173 13.68 -17.67 -10.74
N GLU A 174 12.90 -18.64 -10.27
CA GLU A 174 11.66 -19.05 -10.94
C GLU A 174 10.61 -17.94 -10.85
N PHE A 175 10.39 -17.37 -9.66
CA PHE A 175 9.43 -16.29 -9.46
C PHE A 175 9.80 -15.04 -10.28
N THR A 176 11.07 -14.66 -10.34
CA THR A 176 11.53 -13.48 -11.11
C THR A 176 11.41 -13.64 -12.62
N LYS A 177 11.20 -14.86 -13.14
CA LYS A 177 10.95 -15.10 -14.58
C LYS A 177 9.47 -15.01 -14.95
N GLU A 178 8.58 -15.10 -13.98
CA GLU A 178 7.11 -15.05 -14.17
C GLU A 178 6.54 -13.66 -13.94
N VAL A 179 7.32 -12.73 -13.36
CA VAL A 179 6.97 -11.33 -13.05
C VAL A 179 7.68 -10.40 -14.01
#